data_9ce9988bbed1f32c62e4085475bdcbe8
#
_entry.id   9ce9988bbed1f32c62e4085475bdcbe8
#
_cell.length_a   1.000
_cell.length_b   1.000
_cell.length_c   1.000
_cell.angle_alpha   90.00
_cell.angle_beta   90.00
_cell.angle_gamma   90.00
#
_symmetry.space_group_name_H-M   'P 1'
#
loop_
_entity.id
_entity.type
_entity.pdbx_description
1 polymer ?
#
loop_
_entity_poly.entity_id
_entity_poly.type
_entity_poly.pdbx_seq_one_letter_code
_entity_poly.pdbx_strand_id
1 'polypeptide(L)'
;MWSRIFQLFVIIGVIVGVSANSPLMAQNTSTKILKYDKSGRVIGVVESKPKSSSRGFGGSVSSKARSVKPGEFDPDNSYELGEVIVINPPKRFSAGVGALGYRILETVRIDNLGLVVQRLRIPAKVSVPNAIRQLRARFPGVEIDANHQFDASAGVEFPGKVARSLIRWDKVPKTCGKGVRIGMIDAGVDVSHPALKGQKVTYRSFHKKGRKPGPKDHGTAVAGIMVGRAEWGGLLPGAELFAANMFEYNEKGKKVGNAIGLIKAANWLLKSDVHVINLSVAGADNKILRKVFKKAVGRKQMMIAAGGNWGRSDRPAYPAAYKGVVAVTALNDRGLIYSKANTGSYIDFAAPGVRVYTAAPGGGGRLQSGTSFASPFIAAMMALDIKNGKGNSLISLEKLLQKNIKDLGTPGRDDIFGWGFVRRKPQC
;
A
#
# COMPACT_ATOMS: atom_id res chain seq x y z
N MET A 1 1.61 -50.19 11.48
CA MET A 1 0.26 -49.84 12.00
C MET A 1 0.37 -48.91 13.18
N TRP A 2 0.45 -47.58 12.93
CA TRP A 2 0.20 -46.53 13.92
C TRP A 2 -0.02 -45.25 13.13
N SER A 3 -1.30 -44.86 13.10
CA SER A 3 -1.83 -43.64 12.49
C SER A 3 -1.40 -42.43 13.32
N ARG A 4 -0.70 -41.45 12.72
CA ARG A 4 -0.48 -40.12 13.33
C ARG A 4 -1.52 -39.15 12.76
N ILE A 5 -2.48 -38.83 13.58
CA ILE A 5 -3.44 -37.77 13.35
C ILE A 5 -2.71 -36.41 13.47
N PHE A 6 -2.63 -35.66 12.36
CA PHE A 6 -2.14 -34.28 12.36
C PHE A 6 -3.27 -33.35 12.75
N GLN A 7 -3.15 -32.67 13.89
CA GLN A 7 -4.01 -31.53 14.23
C GLN A 7 -3.57 -30.30 13.45
N LEU A 8 -4.47 -29.81 12.63
CA LEU A 8 -4.32 -28.61 11.82
C LEU A 8 -4.90 -27.43 12.63
N PHE A 9 -4.06 -26.46 13.03
CA PHE A 9 -4.52 -25.21 13.60
C PHE A 9 -4.94 -24.24 12.47
N VAL A 10 -6.22 -23.88 12.45
CA VAL A 10 -6.79 -22.89 11.54
C VAL A 10 -6.91 -21.58 12.29
N ILE A 11 -6.18 -20.54 11.84
CA ILE A 11 -6.36 -19.17 12.34
C ILE A 11 -7.32 -18.46 11.37
N ILE A 12 -8.51 -18.14 11.85
CA ILE A 12 -9.55 -17.42 11.10
C ILE A 12 -9.41 -15.92 11.40
N GLY A 13 -9.02 -15.14 10.42
CA GLY A 13 -9.11 -13.69 10.46
C GLY A 13 -10.37 -13.23 9.74
N VAL A 14 -11.36 -12.74 10.47
CA VAL A 14 -12.59 -12.14 9.91
C VAL A 14 -12.40 -10.63 9.82
N ILE A 15 -12.46 -10.09 8.61
CA ILE A 15 -12.50 -8.63 8.40
C ILE A 15 -13.95 -8.27 8.02
N VAL A 16 -14.63 -7.56 8.93
CA VAL A 16 -15.94 -6.96 8.68
C VAL A 16 -15.74 -5.47 8.43
N GLY A 17 -16.00 -5.02 7.20
CA GLY A 17 -16.09 -3.60 6.88
C GLY A 17 -17.54 -3.12 7.06
N VAL A 18 -17.76 -2.16 7.94
CA VAL A 18 -19.06 -1.48 8.10
C VAL A 18 -19.01 -0.17 7.33
N SER A 19 -19.85 -0.04 6.31
CA SER A 19 -20.21 1.24 5.66
C SER A 19 -21.66 1.53 5.96
N ALA A 20 -21.95 2.74 6.46
CA ALA A 20 -23.28 3.20 6.80
C ALA A 20 -24.01 3.73 5.55
N ASN A 21 -25.31 3.32 5.46
CA ASN A 21 -26.39 3.90 4.64
C ASN A 21 -26.35 3.75 3.11
N SER A 22 -26.90 2.64 2.62
CA SER A 22 -27.78 2.53 1.45
C SER A 22 -28.36 1.10 1.34
N PRO A 23 -29.50 0.86 0.66
CA PRO A 23 -30.30 -0.35 0.85
C PRO A 23 -29.62 -1.62 0.33
N LEU A 24 -29.88 -2.70 1.05
CA LEU A 24 -29.34 -4.05 0.86
C LEU A 24 -29.47 -4.55 -0.57
N MET A 25 -28.33 -4.66 -1.25
CA MET A 25 -28.10 -5.71 -2.24
C MET A 25 -27.16 -6.71 -1.58
N ALA A 26 -27.55 -7.98 -1.55
CA ALA A 26 -26.74 -9.06 -0.98
C ALA A 26 -25.42 -9.17 -1.74
N GLN A 27 -24.33 -8.70 -1.15
CA GLN A 27 -22.99 -8.92 -1.67
C GLN A 27 -22.49 -10.29 -1.24
N ASN A 28 -22.34 -11.21 -2.20
CA ASN A 28 -21.62 -12.47 -2.03
C ASN A 28 -20.15 -12.17 -1.76
N THR A 29 -19.75 -12.10 -0.49
CA THR A 29 -18.35 -11.97 -0.10
C THR A 29 -17.73 -13.35 0.08
N SER A 30 -16.86 -13.76 -0.85
CA SER A 30 -16.00 -14.92 -0.64
C SER A 30 -14.85 -14.52 0.30
N THR A 31 -14.62 -15.32 1.34
CA THR A 31 -13.51 -15.11 2.28
C THR A 31 -12.32 -15.96 1.86
N LYS A 32 -11.16 -15.33 1.63
CA LYS A 32 -9.90 -16.03 1.35
C LYS A 32 -9.16 -16.34 2.65
N ILE A 33 -8.87 -17.61 2.88
CA ILE A 33 -8.09 -18.08 4.03
C ILE A 33 -6.70 -18.46 3.52
N LEU A 34 -5.67 -17.77 4.03
CA LEU A 34 -4.28 -18.11 3.75
C LEU A 34 -3.84 -19.24 4.69
N LYS A 35 -3.28 -20.32 4.13
CA LYS A 35 -2.65 -21.40 4.90
C LYS A 35 -1.15 -21.13 5.02
N TYR A 36 -0.61 -21.30 6.22
CA TYR A 36 0.81 -21.13 6.50
C TYR A 36 1.41 -22.45 6.98
N ASP A 37 2.67 -22.71 6.63
CA ASP A 37 3.47 -23.78 7.22
C ASP A 37 4.02 -23.36 8.60
N LYS A 38 4.72 -24.29 9.27
CA LYS A 38 5.33 -24.06 10.59
C LYS A 38 6.41 -22.95 10.60
N SER A 39 6.89 -22.54 9.43
CA SER A 39 7.86 -21.44 9.28
C SER A 39 7.20 -20.08 8.97
N GLY A 40 5.85 -20.01 8.97
CA GLY A 40 5.08 -18.82 8.61
C GLY A 40 5.02 -18.55 7.11
N ARG A 41 5.29 -19.54 6.27
CA ARG A 41 5.24 -19.42 4.81
C ARG A 41 3.83 -19.73 4.32
N VAL A 42 3.27 -18.91 3.43
CA VAL A 42 1.98 -19.20 2.79
C VAL A 42 2.12 -20.41 1.86
N ILE A 43 1.38 -21.48 2.13
CA ILE A 43 1.36 -22.71 1.35
C ILE A 43 0.08 -22.92 0.54
N GLY A 44 -0.88 -22.00 0.63
CA GLY A 44 -2.10 -22.05 -0.18
C GLY A 44 -3.14 -21.01 0.21
N VAL A 45 -4.12 -20.81 -0.68
CA VAL A 45 -5.31 -19.99 -0.48
C VAL A 45 -6.54 -20.88 -0.60
N VAL A 46 -7.43 -20.85 0.39
CA VAL A 46 -8.72 -21.54 0.33
C VAL A 46 -9.81 -20.48 0.21
N GLU A 47 -10.64 -20.59 -0.83
CA GLU A 47 -11.84 -19.77 -0.96
C GLU A 47 -13.03 -20.52 -0.36
N SER A 48 -13.67 -19.94 0.64
CA SER A 48 -14.94 -20.46 1.15
C SER A 48 -16.10 -19.90 0.34
N LYS A 49 -16.89 -20.78 -0.29
CA LYS A 49 -18.19 -20.39 -0.85
C LYS A 49 -19.18 -20.13 0.31
N PRO A 50 -19.98 -19.07 0.29
CA PRO A 50 -20.99 -18.86 1.31
C PRO A 50 -22.03 -19.98 1.22
N LYS A 51 -22.25 -20.67 2.35
CA LYS A 51 -23.41 -21.57 2.49
C LYS A 51 -24.67 -20.70 2.60
N SER A 52 -25.60 -20.84 1.65
CA SER A 52 -26.94 -20.28 1.77
C SER A 52 -27.67 -20.97 2.91
N SER A 53 -27.89 -20.28 4.03
CA SER A 53 -28.85 -20.68 5.03
C SER A 53 -29.80 -19.51 5.28
N SER A 54 -31.00 -19.64 4.75
CA SER A 54 -32.18 -18.90 5.18
C SER A 54 -32.55 -19.33 6.58
N ARG A 55 -32.26 -18.52 7.59
CA ARG A 55 -33.00 -18.44 8.86
C ARG A 55 -32.64 -17.14 9.56
N GLY A 56 -33.64 -16.25 9.70
CA GLY A 56 -33.51 -15.05 10.48
C GLY A 56 -33.37 -15.36 11.96
N PHE A 57 -32.39 -14.69 12.56
CA PHE A 57 -32.41 -14.42 14.00
C PHE A 57 -31.66 -13.12 14.26
N GLY A 58 -32.38 -12.15 14.84
CA GLY A 58 -31.75 -10.98 15.43
C GLY A 58 -30.92 -11.42 16.64
N GLY A 59 -29.60 -11.27 16.49
CA GLY A 59 -28.67 -11.48 17.59
C GLY A 59 -27.60 -10.40 17.47
N SER A 60 -27.49 -9.53 18.46
CA SER A 60 -26.40 -8.59 18.61
C SER A 60 -25.09 -9.37 18.61
N VAL A 61 -24.26 -9.20 17.56
CA VAL A 61 -22.92 -9.76 17.54
C VAL A 61 -22.07 -8.95 18.51
N SER A 62 -21.98 -9.46 19.75
CA SER A 62 -20.96 -9.08 20.69
C SER A 62 -19.61 -9.49 20.07
N SER A 63 -18.87 -8.54 19.51
CA SER A 63 -17.48 -8.74 19.20
C SER A 63 -16.76 -9.05 20.51
N LYS A 64 -16.35 -10.31 20.72
CA LYS A 64 -15.46 -10.67 21.82
C LYS A 64 -14.20 -9.81 21.68
N ALA A 65 -14.11 -8.75 22.48
CA ALA A 65 -12.94 -7.93 22.55
C ALA A 65 -11.76 -8.84 22.96
N ARG A 66 -10.79 -9.01 22.08
CA ARG A 66 -9.54 -9.69 22.37
C ARG A 66 -8.91 -9.00 23.58
N SER A 67 -8.61 -9.73 24.63
CA SER A 67 -7.87 -9.18 25.75
C SER A 67 -6.44 -8.91 25.29
N VAL A 68 -6.12 -7.64 25.08
CA VAL A 68 -4.79 -7.21 24.66
C VAL A 68 -3.96 -6.93 25.89
N LYS A 69 -2.75 -7.48 25.97
CA LYS A 69 -1.82 -7.19 27.06
C LYS A 69 -1.36 -5.72 26.97
N PRO A 70 -1.18 -5.03 28.10
CA PRO A 70 -0.67 -3.66 28.10
C PRO A 70 0.67 -3.56 27.38
N GLY A 71 0.82 -2.57 26.49
CA GLY A 71 2.03 -2.41 25.68
C GLY A 71 2.12 -3.29 24.44
N GLU A 72 1.09 -4.09 24.13
CA GLU A 72 1.04 -4.86 22.90
C GLU A 72 0.72 -3.93 21.72
N PHE A 73 1.61 -3.92 20.72
CA PHE A 73 1.48 -3.11 19.52
C PHE A 73 0.37 -3.64 18.62
N ASP A 74 -0.59 -2.80 18.27
CA ASP A 74 -1.56 -3.07 17.21
C ASP A 74 -1.07 -2.40 15.90
N PRO A 75 -0.68 -3.17 14.87
CA PRO A 75 -0.17 -2.60 13.63
C PRO A 75 -1.22 -1.80 12.84
N ASP A 76 -2.50 -1.97 13.14
CA ASP A 76 -3.59 -1.25 12.49
C ASP A 76 -3.97 0.05 13.22
N ASN A 77 -3.45 0.25 14.45
CA ASN A 77 -3.67 1.43 15.27
C ASN A 77 -2.36 2.07 15.66
N SER A 78 -2.33 3.39 15.64
CA SER A 78 -1.15 4.19 16.04
C SER A 78 -1.15 4.56 17.53
N TYR A 79 -1.85 3.82 18.39
CA TYR A 79 -1.94 4.07 19.84
C TYR A 79 -1.82 2.79 20.65
N GLU A 80 -1.44 2.95 21.93
CA GLU A 80 -1.39 1.85 22.90
C GLU A 80 -2.81 1.34 23.19
N LEU A 81 -3.01 0.04 23.01
CA LEU A 81 -4.26 -0.60 23.37
C LEU A 81 -4.43 -0.66 24.90
N GLY A 82 -5.63 -0.38 25.34
CA GLY A 82 -5.94 -0.40 26.78
C GLY A 82 -5.50 0.84 27.56
N GLU A 83 -5.06 1.90 26.86
CA GLU A 83 -4.63 3.14 27.50
C GLU A 83 -5.24 4.40 26.88
N VAL A 84 -5.48 5.39 27.72
CA VAL A 84 -5.80 6.77 27.32
C VAL A 84 -4.95 7.77 28.11
N ILE A 85 -4.75 8.95 27.58
CA ILE A 85 -4.08 10.07 28.24
C ILE A 85 -5.07 11.20 28.50
N VAL A 86 -4.86 11.91 29.58
CA VAL A 86 -5.71 13.02 30.02
C VAL A 86 -4.82 14.20 30.40
N ILE A 87 -5.19 15.40 29.94
CA ILE A 87 -4.43 16.63 30.24
C ILE A 87 -5.21 17.49 31.22
N ASN A 88 -4.51 18.03 32.22
CA ASN A 88 -5.03 18.92 33.26
C ASN A 88 -6.34 18.40 33.91
N PRO A 89 -6.37 17.14 34.42
CA PRO A 89 -7.56 16.62 35.03
C PRO A 89 -7.95 17.43 36.29
N PRO A 90 -9.22 17.68 36.52
CA PRO A 90 -9.68 18.39 37.72
C PRO A 90 -9.42 17.56 39.00
N LYS A 91 -9.38 18.19 40.17
CA LYS A 91 -9.07 17.53 41.45
C LYS A 91 -9.90 16.27 41.74
N ARG A 92 -11.19 16.26 41.36
CA ARG A 92 -12.10 15.12 41.55
C ARG A 92 -12.01 14.03 40.47
N PHE A 93 -11.17 14.22 39.48
CA PHE A 93 -11.07 13.30 38.34
C PHE A 93 -10.60 11.90 38.77
N SER A 94 -9.57 11.83 39.60
CA SER A 94 -8.96 10.56 40.03
C SER A 94 -9.96 9.63 40.76
N ALA A 95 -10.75 10.17 41.64
CA ALA A 95 -11.81 9.40 42.32
C ALA A 95 -12.91 8.97 41.33
N GLY A 96 -13.33 9.88 40.44
CA GLY A 96 -14.38 9.61 39.47
C GLY A 96 -14.02 8.55 38.45
N VAL A 97 -12.76 8.53 37.97
CA VAL A 97 -12.31 7.49 37.00
C VAL A 97 -12.11 6.14 37.70
N GLY A 98 -11.68 6.12 38.96
CA GLY A 98 -11.57 4.90 39.77
C GLY A 98 -12.94 4.20 39.90
N ALA A 99 -14.01 4.95 40.19
CA ALA A 99 -15.38 4.43 40.27
C ALA A 99 -15.89 3.82 38.94
N LEU A 100 -15.31 4.24 37.78
CA LEU A 100 -15.60 3.68 36.45
C LEU A 100 -14.69 2.53 36.07
N GLY A 101 -13.82 2.05 37.00
CA GLY A 101 -12.88 0.96 36.75
C GLY A 101 -11.60 1.34 36.03
N TYR A 102 -11.34 2.64 35.79
CA TYR A 102 -10.07 3.09 35.24
C TYR A 102 -9.02 3.16 36.36
N ARG A 103 -7.77 2.92 35.99
CA ARG A 103 -6.64 3.00 36.91
C ARG A 103 -5.60 3.98 36.39
N ILE A 104 -5.22 4.97 37.22
CA ILE A 104 -4.12 5.87 36.87
C ILE A 104 -2.82 5.07 36.94
N LEU A 105 -2.11 4.99 35.81
CA LEU A 105 -0.83 4.32 35.68
C LEU A 105 0.34 5.27 35.98
N GLU A 106 0.21 6.52 35.57
CA GLU A 106 1.28 7.50 35.64
C GLU A 106 0.71 8.92 35.65
N THR A 107 1.40 9.82 36.36
CA THR A 107 1.13 11.26 36.31
C THR A 107 2.45 11.98 35.98
N VAL A 108 2.46 12.69 34.85
CA VAL A 108 3.58 13.50 34.39
C VAL A 108 3.26 14.97 34.60
N ARG A 109 4.12 15.69 35.32
CA ARG A 109 4.03 17.15 35.49
C ARG A 109 5.01 17.83 34.55
N ILE A 110 4.52 18.79 33.79
CA ILE A 110 5.36 19.60 32.89
C ILE A 110 5.32 21.04 33.41
N ASP A 111 6.16 21.27 34.44
CA ASP A 111 6.09 22.50 35.23
C ASP A 111 6.32 23.76 34.40
N ASN A 112 7.24 23.74 33.43
CA ASN A 112 7.52 24.85 32.52
C ASN A 112 6.32 25.23 31.60
N LEU A 113 5.33 24.34 31.46
CA LEU A 113 4.13 24.56 30.66
C LEU A 113 2.87 24.64 31.52
N GLY A 114 2.97 24.46 32.83
CA GLY A 114 1.82 24.39 33.72
C GLY A 114 0.86 23.23 33.40
N LEU A 115 1.38 22.12 32.83
CA LEU A 115 0.57 21.00 32.41
C LEU A 115 0.75 19.78 33.33
N VAL A 116 -0.33 19.06 33.55
CA VAL A 116 -0.33 17.75 34.19
C VAL A 116 -0.96 16.75 33.23
N VAL A 117 -0.24 15.67 32.92
CA VAL A 117 -0.72 14.60 32.04
C VAL A 117 -0.85 13.32 32.88
N GLN A 118 -2.01 12.68 32.81
CA GLN A 118 -2.24 11.38 33.41
C GLN A 118 -2.44 10.32 32.34
N ARG A 119 -1.78 9.18 32.50
CA ARG A 119 -1.95 7.98 31.69
C ARG A 119 -2.81 6.99 32.47
N LEU A 120 -3.92 6.56 31.86
CA LEU A 120 -4.89 5.68 32.51
C LEU A 120 -4.97 4.36 31.77
N ARG A 121 -5.12 3.28 32.55
CA ARG A 121 -5.57 1.99 32.07
C ARG A 121 -7.09 2.03 31.94
N ILE A 122 -7.61 1.60 30.79
CA ILE A 122 -9.04 1.42 30.58
C ILE A 122 -9.51 0.07 31.15
N PRO A 123 -10.77 -0.07 31.56
CA PRO A 123 -11.34 -1.33 32.04
C PRO A 123 -11.26 -2.44 30.97
N ALA A 124 -11.12 -3.69 31.39
CA ALA A 124 -11.21 -4.83 30.48
C ALA A 124 -12.51 -4.79 29.66
N LYS A 125 -12.43 -5.16 28.36
CA LYS A 125 -13.56 -5.15 27.41
C LYS A 125 -13.99 -3.76 26.90
N VAL A 126 -13.37 -2.66 27.33
CA VAL A 126 -13.63 -1.33 26.80
C VAL A 126 -12.57 -1.01 25.74
N SER A 127 -12.98 -0.59 24.54
CA SER A 127 -12.05 -0.13 23.49
C SER A 127 -11.60 1.31 23.76
N VAL A 128 -10.42 1.71 23.25
CA VAL A 128 -9.90 3.07 23.41
C VAL A 128 -10.88 4.13 22.91
N PRO A 129 -11.52 4.01 21.71
CA PRO A 129 -12.53 4.98 21.29
C PRO A 129 -13.74 5.07 22.21
N ASN A 130 -14.19 3.93 22.78
CA ASN A 130 -15.30 3.91 23.72
C ASN A 130 -14.92 4.55 25.06
N ALA A 131 -13.70 4.28 25.54
CA ALA A 131 -13.19 4.89 26.76
C ALA A 131 -13.11 6.43 26.65
N ILE A 132 -12.59 6.94 25.52
CA ILE A 132 -12.53 8.38 25.25
C ILE A 132 -13.93 8.99 25.26
N ARG A 133 -14.88 8.35 24.61
CA ARG A 133 -16.29 8.79 24.55
C ARG A 133 -16.93 8.82 25.92
N GLN A 134 -16.78 7.75 26.68
CA GLN A 134 -17.30 7.60 28.03
C GLN A 134 -16.73 8.66 28.99
N LEU A 135 -15.43 8.86 28.96
CA LEU A 135 -14.76 9.83 29.83
C LEU A 135 -15.12 11.27 29.47
N ARG A 136 -15.23 11.61 28.18
CA ARG A 136 -15.67 12.95 27.73
C ARG A 136 -17.11 13.25 28.14
N ALA A 137 -17.98 12.25 28.07
CA ALA A 137 -19.37 12.41 28.53
C ALA A 137 -19.44 12.60 30.05
N ARG A 138 -18.61 11.89 30.82
CA ARG A 138 -18.62 11.94 32.31
C ARG A 138 -17.89 13.17 32.87
N PHE A 139 -16.88 13.66 32.15
CA PHE A 139 -16.06 14.82 32.56
C PHE A 139 -16.01 15.85 31.42
N PRO A 140 -17.11 16.60 31.20
CA PRO A 140 -17.14 17.64 30.16
C PRO A 140 -16.01 18.66 30.37
N GLY A 141 -15.37 19.09 29.26
CA GLY A 141 -14.27 20.04 29.29
C GLY A 141 -12.88 19.44 29.62
N VAL A 142 -12.79 18.14 29.93
CA VAL A 142 -11.50 17.45 30.11
C VAL A 142 -10.99 16.97 28.74
N GLU A 143 -9.74 17.32 28.41
CA GLU A 143 -9.09 16.87 27.20
C GLU A 143 -8.55 15.43 27.38
N ILE A 144 -9.10 14.50 26.61
CA ILE A 144 -8.80 13.08 26.67
C ILE A 144 -8.51 12.58 25.27
N ASP A 145 -7.42 11.82 25.12
CA ASP A 145 -7.04 11.24 23.85
C ASP A 145 -6.43 9.83 24.02
N ALA A 146 -6.22 9.14 22.91
CA ALA A 146 -5.48 7.89 22.90
C ALA A 146 -4.00 8.13 23.27
N ASN A 147 -3.38 7.13 23.89
CA ASN A 147 -1.93 7.11 24.05
C ASN A 147 -1.29 6.72 22.72
N HIS A 148 -1.16 7.69 21.80
CA HIS A 148 -0.62 7.45 20.46
C HIS A 148 0.83 6.97 20.54
N GLN A 149 1.14 6.01 19.70
CA GLN A 149 2.52 5.55 19.52
C GLN A 149 3.23 6.42 18.51
N PHE A 150 4.47 6.76 18.83
CA PHE A 150 5.38 7.44 17.94
C PHE A 150 6.54 6.48 17.67
N ASP A 151 6.87 6.28 16.39
CA ASP A 151 8.07 5.53 16.06
C ASP A 151 9.29 6.26 16.61
N ALA A 152 10.13 5.55 17.34
CA ALA A 152 11.36 6.10 17.87
C ALA A 152 12.29 6.43 16.69
N SER A 153 12.28 7.69 16.28
CA SER A 153 13.27 8.25 15.35
C SER A 153 14.60 8.38 16.05
N ALA A 154 15.35 7.30 16.08
CA ALA A 154 16.79 7.37 16.31
C ALA A 154 17.45 7.82 14.99
N GLY A 155 17.69 9.13 14.86
CA GLY A 155 18.14 9.77 13.63
C GLY A 155 16.98 10.10 12.69
N VAL A 156 17.03 11.24 12.00
CA VAL A 156 16.04 11.66 11.00
C VAL A 156 16.20 10.77 9.77
N GLU A 157 15.80 9.50 9.88
CA GLU A 157 15.58 8.64 8.74
C GLU A 157 14.16 8.87 8.25
N PHE A 158 14.06 9.51 7.11
CA PHE A 158 12.77 9.58 6.42
C PHE A 158 12.23 8.16 6.23
N PRO A 159 10.99 7.86 6.61
CA PRO A 159 10.40 6.52 6.50
C PRO A 159 10.50 5.88 5.10
N GLY A 160 10.71 6.67 4.05
CA GLY A 160 10.95 6.21 2.67
C GLY A 160 12.20 5.35 2.48
N LYS A 161 13.17 5.40 3.41
CA LYS A 161 14.34 4.51 3.36
C LYS A 161 13.98 3.04 3.60
N VAL A 162 12.97 2.75 4.42
CA VAL A 162 12.59 1.37 4.78
C VAL A 162 12.26 0.54 3.52
N ALA A 163 11.41 1.03 2.63
CA ALA A 163 11.05 0.31 1.42
C ALA A 163 12.27 0.05 0.51
N ARG A 164 13.23 0.99 0.44
CA ARG A 164 14.48 0.81 -0.30
C ARG A 164 15.39 -0.24 0.34
N SER A 165 15.49 -0.27 1.65
CA SER A 165 16.29 -1.27 2.38
C SER A 165 15.76 -2.69 2.15
N LEU A 166 14.44 -2.86 2.05
CA LEU A 166 13.84 -4.16 1.75
C LEU A 166 14.35 -4.74 0.42
N ILE A 167 14.63 -3.89 -0.57
CA ILE A 167 15.17 -4.28 -1.88
C ILE A 167 16.69 -4.12 -1.98
N ARG A 168 17.38 -3.85 -0.86
CA ARG A 168 18.84 -3.62 -0.79
C ARG A 168 19.31 -2.34 -1.51
N TRP A 169 18.48 -1.28 -1.51
CA TRP A 169 18.80 0.04 -2.07
C TRP A 169 19.01 1.09 -0.97
N ASP A 170 19.76 0.74 0.07
CA ASP A 170 19.97 1.60 1.25
C ASP A 170 20.63 2.92 0.89
N LYS A 171 21.67 2.86 0.05
CA LYS A 171 22.43 4.02 -0.41
C LYS A 171 22.15 4.24 -1.91
N VAL A 172 21.57 5.39 -2.23
CA VAL A 172 21.27 5.80 -3.60
C VAL A 172 21.93 7.17 -3.86
N PRO A 173 22.96 7.24 -4.71
CA PRO A 173 23.57 8.50 -5.10
C PRO A 173 22.56 9.42 -5.79
N LYS A 174 22.69 10.74 -5.64
CA LYS A 174 21.84 11.71 -6.34
C LYS A 174 21.88 11.57 -7.87
N THR A 175 22.97 11.04 -8.40
CA THR A 175 23.18 10.80 -9.84
C THR A 175 22.63 9.45 -10.32
N CYS A 176 22.15 8.60 -9.42
CA CYS A 176 21.62 7.28 -9.78
C CYS A 176 20.48 7.42 -10.78
N GLY A 177 20.57 6.70 -11.88
CA GLY A 177 19.63 6.79 -13.00
C GLY A 177 19.93 7.92 -14.00
N LYS A 178 21.09 8.57 -13.95
CA LYS A 178 21.47 9.54 -14.98
C LYS A 178 21.40 8.92 -16.38
N GLY A 179 20.63 9.56 -17.27
CA GLY A 179 20.34 9.06 -18.62
C GLY A 179 19.24 7.99 -18.69
N VAL A 180 18.63 7.60 -17.55
CA VAL A 180 17.42 6.79 -17.54
C VAL A 180 16.21 7.67 -17.83
N ARG A 181 15.33 7.22 -18.72
CA ARG A 181 14.06 7.88 -19.08
C ARG A 181 12.92 6.95 -18.73
N ILE A 182 12.03 7.38 -17.84
CA ILE A 182 10.92 6.55 -17.33
C ILE A 182 9.59 7.21 -17.70
N GLY A 183 8.71 6.45 -18.31
CA GLY A 183 7.31 6.81 -18.50
C GLY A 183 6.47 6.38 -17.30
N MET A 184 5.50 7.20 -16.92
CA MET A 184 4.53 6.90 -15.87
C MET A 184 3.13 7.26 -16.36
N ILE A 185 2.18 6.32 -16.29
CA ILE A 185 0.75 6.58 -16.50
C ILE A 185 0.03 6.43 -15.16
N ASP A 186 -0.55 7.54 -14.70
CA ASP A 186 -1.13 7.64 -13.36
C ASP A 186 -2.17 8.78 -13.30
N ALA A 187 -2.49 9.25 -12.11
CA ALA A 187 -3.20 10.49 -11.82
C ALA A 187 -2.27 11.72 -11.94
N GLY A 188 -2.76 12.89 -11.57
CA GLY A 188 -1.96 14.12 -11.60
C GLY A 188 -0.71 14.05 -10.72
N VAL A 189 0.29 14.86 -11.07
CA VAL A 189 1.54 15.02 -10.30
C VAL A 189 1.67 16.47 -9.85
N ASP A 190 2.00 16.66 -8.58
CA ASP A 190 2.42 17.95 -8.05
C ASP A 190 3.93 18.11 -8.28
N VAL A 191 4.29 18.67 -9.43
CA VAL A 191 5.70 18.89 -9.81
C VAL A 191 6.42 19.90 -8.92
N SER A 192 5.66 20.73 -8.14
CA SER A 192 6.22 21.68 -7.18
C SER A 192 6.57 21.07 -5.84
N HIS A 193 6.17 19.80 -5.62
CA HIS A 193 6.42 19.09 -4.36
C HIS A 193 7.92 19.05 -4.02
N PRO A 194 8.33 19.27 -2.74
CA PRO A 194 9.74 19.24 -2.32
C PRO A 194 10.50 17.98 -2.75
N ALA A 195 9.84 16.81 -2.78
CA ALA A 195 10.44 15.57 -3.25
C ALA A 195 10.82 15.61 -4.74
N LEU A 196 10.15 16.41 -5.55
CA LEU A 196 10.34 16.50 -6.99
C LEU A 196 11.07 17.79 -7.40
N LYS A 197 11.28 18.73 -6.48
CA LYS A 197 11.99 19.97 -6.74
C LYS A 197 13.42 19.69 -7.20
N GLY A 198 13.78 20.19 -8.39
CA GLY A 198 15.07 19.96 -9.01
C GLY A 198 15.21 18.63 -9.75
N GLN A 199 14.18 17.79 -9.73
CA GLN A 199 14.12 16.57 -10.53
C GLN A 199 13.64 16.85 -11.95
N LYS A 200 14.09 16.05 -12.92
CA LYS A 200 13.69 16.20 -14.33
C LYS A 200 12.34 15.53 -14.55
N VAL A 201 11.26 16.28 -14.37
CA VAL A 201 9.88 15.79 -14.55
C VAL A 201 9.18 16.54 -15.66
N THR A 202 8.84 15.84 -16.75
CA THR A 202 7.96 16.33 -17.81
C THR A 202 6.55 15.81 -17.56
N TYR A 203 5.63 16.71 -17.26
CA TYR A 203 4.24 16.35 -16.92
C TYR A 203 3.28 16.74 -18.05
N ARG A 204 2.36 15.83 -18.40
CA ARG A 204 1.28 16.09 -19.36
C ARG A 204 -0.02 15.43 -18.90
N SER A 205 -1.15 16.15 -19.08
CA SER A 205 -2.48 15.62 -18.77
C SER A 205 -3.26 15.31 -20.04
N PHE A 206 -3.89 14.13 -20.06
CA PHE A 206 -4.67 13.59 -21.17
C PHE A 206 -6.17 13.49 -20.82
N HIS A 207 -6.62 14.26 -19.83
CA HIS A 207 -8.04 14.39 -19.49
C HIS A 207 -8.84 14.98 -20.66
N LYS A 208 -10.12 14.71 -20.67
CA LYS A 208 -11.04 15.21 -21.70
C LYS A 208 -11.18 16.73 -21.63
N LYS A 209 -11.17 17.40 -22.79
CA LYS A 209 -11.38 18.86 -22.85
C LYS A 209 -12.69 19.24 -22.14
N GLY A 210 -12.64 20.28 -21.32
CA GLY A 210 -13.78 20.77 -20.50
C GLY A 210 -13.97 20.04 -19.17
N ARG A 211 -13.21 18.98 -18.88
CA ARG A 211 -13.20 18.33 -17.55
C ARG A 211 -12.01 18.77 -16.70
N LYS A 212 -12.16 18.70 -15.38
CA LYS A 212 -11.04 18.94 -14.45
C LYS A 212 -10.10 17.74 -14.46
N PRO A 213 -8.76 17.95 -14.49
CA PRO A 213 -7.79 16.86 -14.35
C PRO A 213 -7.96 16.14 -13.01
N GLY A 214 -7.63 14.86 -12.95
CA GLY A 214 -7.71 14.05 -11.74
C GLY A 214 -6.80 14.59 -10.61
N PRO A 215 -6.99 14.10 -9.38
CA PRO A 215 -6.24 14.56 -8.22
C PRO A 215 -4.75 14.23 -8.35
N LYS A 216 -3.92 14.99 -7.65
CA LYS A 216 -2.46 14.88 -7.73
C LYS A 216 -1.84 13.92 -6.70
N ASP A 217 -2.63 13.39 -5.78
CA ASP A 217 -2.14 12.62 -4.63
C ASP A 217 -1.42 11.33 -5.02
N HIS A 218 -2.07 10.49 -5.83
CA HIS A 218 -1.55 9.18 -6.22
C HIS A 218 -0.34 9.32 -7.14
N GLY A 219 -0.42 10.12 -8.19
CA GLY A 219 0.68 10.30 -9.12
C GLY A 219 1.90 10.99 -8.50
N THR A 220 1.73 11.93 -7.57
CA THR A 220 2.85 12.52 -6.81
C THR A 220 3.56 11.48 -5.96
N ALA A 221 2.81 10.59 -5.32
CA ALA A 221 3.36 9.50 -4.52
C ALA A 221 4.21 8.53 -5.37
N VAL A 222 3.68 8.09 -6.51
CA VAL A 222 4.38 7.19 -7.45
C VAL A 222 5.61 7.86 -8.05
N ALA A 223 5.51 9.12 -8.48
CA ALA A 223 6.65 9.91 -8.96
C ALA A 223 7.74 10.06 -7.88
N GLY A 224 7.34 10.28 -6.63
CA GLY A 224 8.25 10.35 -5.49
C GLY A 224 9.04 9.06 -5.27
N ILE A 225 8.41 7.90 -5.41
CA ILE A 225 9.09 6.59 -5.34
C ILE A 225 10.09 6.45 -6.49
N MET A 226 9.73 6.84 -7.71
CA MET A 226 10.57 6.61 -8.89
C MET A 226 11.77 7.55 -8.93
N VAL A 227 11.53 8.86 -8.89
CA VAL A 227 12.55 9.88 -9.15
C VAL A 227 12.67 10.93 -8.06
N GLY A 228 11.95 10.77 -6.95
CA GLY A 228 12.06 11.70 -5.83
C GLY A 228 13.50 11.86 -5.36
N ARG A 229 13.81 13.00 -4.75
CA ARG A 229 15.10 13.24 -4.11
C ARG A 229 15.41 12.09 -3.12
N ALA A 230 16.70 11.78 -2.96
CA ALA A 230 17.14 10.61 -2.18
C ALA A 230 16.61 10.59 -0.73
N GLU A 231 16.49 11.75 -0.09
CA GLU A 231 15.91 11.90 1.23
C GLU A 231 14.41 11.54 1.30
N TRP A 232 13.69 11.61 0.18
CA TRP A 232 12.29 11.20 0.05
C TRP A 232 12.11 9.74 -0.36
N GLY A 233 13.19 8.97 -0.44
CA GLY A 233 13.12 7.56 -0.77
C GLY A 233 13.12 7.26 -2.27
N GLY A 234 13.38 8.25 -3.13
CA GLY A 234 13.46 8.07 -4.57
C GLY A 234 14.48 7.02 -4.99
N LEU A 235 14.11 6.18 -5.96
CA LEU A 235 14.93 5.07 -6.43
C LEU A 235 15.99 5.54 -7.43
N LEU A 236 15.61 6.42 -8.35
CA LEU A 236 16.45 6.92 -9.43
C LEU A 236 16.42 8.46 -9.48
N PRO A 237 17.00 9.15 -8.49
CA PRO A 237 16.90 10.62 -8.42
C PRO A 237 17.60 11.34 -9.56
N GLY A 238 18.48 10.68 -10.32
CA GLY A 238 19.10 11.25 -11.53
C GLY A 238 18.36 11.00 -12.83
N ALA A 239 17.24 10.25 -12.80
CA ALA A 239 16.47 9.90 -13.99
C ALA A 239 15.54 11.03 -14.46
N GLU A 240 15.09 10.93 -15.71
CA GLU A 240 14.05 11.77 -16.30
C GLU A 240 12.70 11.04 -16.23
N LEU A 241 11.68 11.69 -15.66
CA LEU A 241 10.33 11.17 -15.56
C LEU A 241 9.40 11.87 -16.55
N PHE A 242 8.72 11.09 -17.38
CA PHE A 242 7.64 11.52 -18.25
C PHE A 242 6.31 11.09 -17.64
N ALA A 243 5.65 11.98 -16.92
CA ALA A 243 4.44 11.68 -16.14
C ALA A 243 3.18 12.06 -16.92
N ALA A 244 2.39 11.07 -17.25
CA ALA A 244 1.13 11.19 -17.98
C ALA A 244 -0.07 11.00 -17.04
N ASN A 245 -0.85 12.06 -16.82
CA ASN A 245 -2.12 11.95 -16.14
C ASN A 245 -3.22 11.51 -17.10
N MET A 246 -3.89 10.38 -16.81
CA MET A 246 -5.06 9.91 -17.57
C MET A 246 -6.39 10.03 -16.83
N PHE A 247 -6.37 10.50 -15.58
CA PHE A 247 -7.57 10.64 -14.76
C PHE A 247 -8.18 12.04 -14.85
N GLU A 248 -9.49 12.09 -14.69
CA GLU A 248 -10.30 13.29 -14.71
C GLU A 248 -11.45 13.19 -13.71
N TYR A 249 -12.08 14.30 -13.40
CA TYR A 249 -13.37 14.28 -12.71
C TYR A 249 -14.49 14.27 -13.74
N ASN A 250 -15.42 13.30 -13.65
CA ASN A 250 -16.61 13.28 -14.47
C ASN A 250 -17.64 14.33 -14.00
N GLU A 251 -18.76 14.45 -14.70
CA GLU A 251 -19.84 15.42 -14.40
C GLU A 251 -20.44 15.25 -12.99
N LYS A 252 -20.33 14.05 -12.41
CA LYS A 252 -20.76 13.74 -11.04
C LYS A 252 -19.65 13.96 -10.01
N GLY A 253 -18.54 14.62 -10.38
CA GLY A 253 -17.39 14.84 -9.48
C GLY A 253 -16.61 13.57 -9.11
N LYS A 254 -16.90 12.43 -9.76
CA LYS A 254 -16.18 11.16 -9.49
C LYS A 254 -14.88 11.10 -10.30
N LYS A 255 -13.79 10.70 -9.66
CA LYS A 255 -12.51 10.41 -10.31
C LYS A 255 -12.66 9.20 -11.22
N VAL A 256 -12.34 9.35 -12.49
CA VAL A 256 -12.39 8.29 -13.50
C VAL A 256 -11.19 8.36 -14.42
N GLY A 257 -10.70 7.21 -14.86
CA GLY A 257 -9.82 7.05 -15.99
C GLY A 257 -10.58 6.38 -17.13
N ASN A 258 -10.17 6.60 -18.37
CA ASN A 258 -10.83 5.98 -19.52
C ASN A 258 -9.82 5.47 -20.54
N ALA A 259 -10.28 4.57 -21.42
CA ALA A 259 -9.43 3.92 -22.40
C ALA A 259 -8.77 4.91 -23.38
N ILE A 260 -9.48 5.96 -23.80
CA ILE A 260 -8.92 6.98 -24.71
C ILE A 260 -7.81 7.78 -24.03
N GLY A 261 -7.98 8.15 -22.77
CA GLY A 261 -6.94 8.81 -21.98
C GLY A 261 -5.69 7.94 -21.86
N LEU A 262 -5.87 6.64 -21.56
CA LEU A 262 -4.78 5.67 -21.47
C LEU A 262 -4.05 5.52 -22.82
N ILE A 263 -4.77 5.44 -23.93
CA ILE A 263 -4.19 5.32 -25.27
C ILE A 263 -3.37 6.58 -25.62
N LYS A 264 -3.91 7.77 -25.36
CA LYS A 264 -3.21 9.05 -25.62
C LYS A 264 -1.93 9.16 -24.77
N ALA A 265 -2.02 8.80 -23.50
CA ALA A 265 -0.89 8.79 -22.56
C ALA A 265 0.20 7.80 -23.05
N ALA A 266 -0.18 6.57 -23.39
CA ALA A 266 0.74 5.56 -23.91
C ALA A 266 1.40 6.02 -25.22
N ASN A 267 0.63 6.58 -26.16
CA ASN A 267 1.18 7.10 -27.43
C ASN A 267 2.20 8.22 -27.22
N TRP A 268 1.94 9.14 -26.27
CA TRP A 268 2.91 10.18 -25.93
C TRP A 268 4.19 9.58 -25.37
N LEU A 269 4.12 8.63 -24.46
CA LEU A 269 5.29 7.99 -23.85
C LEU A 269 6.09 7.17 -24.88
N LEU A 270 5.41 6.47 -25.78
CA LEU A 270 6.05 5.75 -26.89
C LEU A 270 6.84 6.68 -27.83
N LYS A 271 6.39 7.93 -27.99
CA LYS A 271 7.11 8.98 -28.76
C LYS A 271 8.21 9.66 -27.95
N SER A 272 8.17 9.53 -26.63
CA SER A 272 9.16 10.13 -25.72
C SER A 272 10.39 9.24 -25.50
N ASP A 273 10.51 8.12 -26.21
CA ASP A 273 11.66 7.20 -26.16
C ASP A 273 12.06 6.83 -24.71
N VAL A 274 11.07 6.42 -23.92
CA VAL A 274 11.28 5.98 -22.53
C VAL A 274 11.72 4.52 -22.48
N HIS A 275 12.65 4.19 -21.59
CA HIS A 275 13.15 2.82 -21.42
C HIS A 275 12.04 1.88 -20.92
N VAL A 276 11.21 2.36 -19.98
CA VAL A 276 10.09 1.61 -19.44
C VAL A 276 8.87 2.52 -19.24
N ILE A 277 7.68 1.92 -19.21
CA ILE A 277 6.44 2.59 -18.81
C ILE A 277 5.89 1.90 -17.57
N ASN A 278 5.78 2.63 -16.46
CA ASN A 278 5.06 2.21 -15.27
C ASN A 278 3.58 2.56 -15.38
N LEU A 279 2.72 1.59 -15.12
CA LEU A 279 1.26 1.72 -15.18
C LEU A 279 0.66 1.42 -13.80
N SER A 280 0.54 2.45 -12.98
CA SER A 280 -0.09 2.32 -11.65
C SER A 280 -1.62 2.46 -11.74
N VAL A 281 -2.21 1.80 -12.72
CA VAL A 281 -3.63 1.81 -13.05
C VAL A 281 -4.15 0.39 -13.21
N ALA A 282 -5.43 0.17 -12.88
CA ALA A 282 -6.08 -1.11 -13.03
C ALA A 282 -7.54 -0.94 -13.48
N GLY A 283 -7.98 -1.78 -14.40
CA GLY A 283 -9.33 -1.77 -14.94
C GLY A 283 -9.73 -3.13 -15.52
N ALA A 284 -10.89 -3.16 -16.19
CA ALA A 284 -11.38 -4.32 -16.92
C ALA A 284 -10.62 -4.48 -18.25
N ASP A 285 -10.72 -5.68 -18.82
CA ASP A 285 -10.22 -5.95 -20.18
C ASP A 285 -10.93 -5.08 -21.22
N ASN A 286 -10.16 -4.66 -22.22
CA ASN A 286 -10.66 -3.88 -23.35
C ASN A 286 -9.98 -4.32 -24.65
N LYS A 287 -10.76 -4.71 -25.64
CA LYS A 287 -10.26 -5.24 -26.92
C LYS A 287 -9.33 -4.28 -27.65
N ILE A 288 -9.60 -2.97 -27.57
CA ILE A 288 -8.78 -1.93 -28.24
C ILE A 288 -7.47 -1.76 -27.49
N LEU A 289 -7.52 -1.64 -26.16
CA LEU A 289 -6.33 -1.56 -25.33
C LEU A 289 -5.44 -2.79 -25.52
N ARG A 290 -6.02 -3.98 -25.54
CA ARG A 290 -5.29 -5.23 -25.81
C ARG A 290 -4.48 -5.15 -27.12
N LYS A 291 -5.08 -4.62 -28.19
CA LYS A 291 -4.39 -4.41 -29.49
C LYS A 291 -3.26 -3.39 -29.38
N VAL A 292 -3.49 -2.27 -28.68
CA VAL A 292 -2.48 -1.21 -28.48
C VAL A 292 -1.30 -1.75 -27.69
N PHE A 293 -1.56 -2.42 -26.58
CA PHE A 293 -0.51 -3.00 -25.72
C PHE A 293 0.27 -4.11 -26.45
N LYS A 294 -0.41 -4.99 -27.18
CA LYS A 294 0.24 -6.00 -28.02
C LYS A 294 1.22 -5.37 -29.04
N LYS A 295 0.82 -4.27 -29.68
CA LYS A 295 1.71 -3.55 -30.61
C LYS A 295 2.88 -2.89 -29.92
N ALA A 296 2.67 -2.28 -28.74
CA ALA A 296 3.75 -1.67 -27.95
C ALA A 296 4.78 -2.72 -27.50
N VAL A 297 4.33 -3.86 -26.99
CA VAL A 297 5.19 -5.01 -26.66
C VAL A 297 5.96 -5.50 -27.89
N GLY A 298 5.30 -5.62 -29.05
CA GLY A 298 5.96 -6.01 -30.29
C GLY A 298 7.06 -5.04 -30.76
N ARG A 299 7.01 -3.79 -30.31
CA ARG A 299 8.09 -2.79 -30.49
C ARG A 299 9.12 -2.79 -29.36
N LYS A 300 9.14 -3.83 -28.55
CA LYS A 300 10.05 -4.01 -27.41
C LYS A 300 9.89 -2.95 -26.30
N GLN A 301 8.76 -2.23 -26.26
CA GLN A 301 8.49 -1.33 -25.16
C GLN A 301 8.25 -2.12 -23.87
N MET A 302 9.08 -1.89 -22.87
CA MET A 302 8.92 -2.50 -21.55
C MET A 302 7.83 -1.79 -20.78
N MET A 303 6.88 -2.58 -20.27
CA MET A 303 5.73 -2.08 -19.50
C MET A 303 5.57 -2.87 -18.22
N ILE A 304 5.46 -2.16 -17.13
CA ILE A 304 5.30 -2.71 -15.78
C ILE A 304 4.00 -2.18 -15.20
N ALA A 305 3.15 -3.03 -14.65
CA ALA A 305 1.85 -2.62 -14.17
C ALA A 305 1.51 -3.18 -12.78
N ALA A 306 0.68 -2.43 -12.08
CA ALA A 306 0.11 -2.81 -10.79
C ALA A 306 -0.82 -4.02 -10.93
N GLY A 307 -0.61 -5.07 -10.14
CA GLY A 307 -1.34 -6.33 -10.20
C GLY A 307 -2.82 -6.26 -9.79
N GLY A 308 -3.29 -5.11 -9.26
CA GLY A 308 -4.69 -4.89 -8.86
C GLY A 308 -4.90 -4.97 -7.35
N ASN A 309 -5.95 -4.26 -6.87
CA ASN A 309 -6.23 -4.08 -5.44
C ASN A 309 -7.70 -4.42 -5.08
N TRP A 310 -8.28 -5.43 -5.71
CA TRP A 310 -9.66 -5.86 -5.45
C TRP A 310 -9.74 -7.10 -4.55
N GLY A 311 -8.58 -7.69 -4.18
CA GLY A 311 -8.52 -8.92 -3.41
C GLY A 311 -9.12 -10.12 -4.14
N ARG A 312 -9.03 -10.16 -5.49
CA ARG A 312 -9.72 -11.15 -6.34
C ARG A 312 -8.71 -12.01 -7.11
N SER A 313 -9.02 -13.31 -7.23
CA SER A 313 -8.31 -14.26 -8.11
C SER A 313 -9.04 -14.44 -9.45
N ASP A 314 -10.34 -14.25 -9.47
CA ASP A 314 -11.23 -14.43 -10.63
C ASP A 314 -11.40 -13.16 -11.48
N ARG A 315 -10.75 -12.07 -11.13
CA ARG A 315 -10.81 -10.78 -11.82
C ARG A 315 -9.42 -10.24 -12.11
N PRO A 316 -8.77 -10.64 -13.20
CA PRO A 316 -7.48 -10.10 -13.59
C PRO A 316 -7.52 -8.59 -13.77
N ALA A 317 -6.45 -7.90 -13.36
CA ALA A 317 -6.31 -6.46 -13.51
C ALA A 317 -5.60 -6.12 -14.83
N TYR A 318 -6.23 -5.29 -15.66
CA TYR A 318 -5.62 -4.81 -16.89
C TYR A 318 -5.16 -3.36 -16.72
N PRO A 319 -3.97 -3.03 -17.26
CA PRO A 319 -3.19 -3.76 -18.27
C PRO A 319 -2.22 -4.83 -17.73
N ALA A 320 -2.07 -5.03 -16.44
CA ALA A 320 -1.13 -6.00 -15.87
C ALA A 320 -1.30 -7.42 -16.46
N ALA A 321 -2.54 -7.85 -16.67
CA ALA A 321 -2.83 -9.18 -17.24
C ALA A 321 -2.70 -9.27 -18.77
N TYR A 322 -2.26 -8.21 -19.48
CA TYR A 322 -1.95 -8.34 -20.90
C TYR A 322 -0.59 -9.03 -21.09
N LYS A 323 -0.55 -9.98 -22.02
CA LYS A 323 0.69 -10.69 -22.36
C LYS A 323 1.82 -9.71 -22.72
N GLY A 324 2.95 -9.83 -22.06
CA GLY A 324 4.13 -9.00 -22.26
C GLY A 324 4.16 -7.72 -21.43
N VAL A 325 3.22 -7.55 -20.50
CA VAL A 325 3.27 -6.56 -19.43
C VAL A 325 3.70 -7.27 -18.15
N VAL A 326 4.66 -6.73 -17.44
CA VAL A 326 5.14 -7.28 -16.15
C VAL A 326 4.18 -6.88 -15.04
N ALA A 327 3.53 -7.83 -14.42
CA ALA A 327 2.57 -7.61 -13.35
C ALA A 327 3.23 -7.69 -11.97
N VAL A 328 3.03 -6.67 -11.14
CA VAL A 328 3.67 -6.56 -9.83
C VAL A 328 2.64 -6.54 -8.71
N THR A 329 2.80 -7.47 -7.76
CA THR A 329 2.05 -7.49 -6.51
C THR A 329 2.78 -6.78 -5.38
N ALA A 330 2.07 -6.49 -4.28
CA ALA A 330 2.56 -5.67 -3.18
C ALA A 330 2.81 -6.49 -1.91
N LEU A 331 3.96 -6.23 -1.25
CA LEU A 331 4.34 -6.81 0.02
C LEU A 331 4.48 -5.74 1.11
N ASN A 332 4.28 -6.17 2.36
CA ASN A 332 4.70 -5.40 3.53
C ASN A 332 6.18 -5.67 3.88
N ASP A 333 6.67 -5.03 4.93
CA ASP A 333 8.04 -5.14 5.45
C ASP A 333 8.41 -6.54 5.96
N ARG A 334 7.41 -7.38 6.29
CA ARG A 334 7.58 -8.78 6.70
C ARG A 334 7.57 -9.74 5.51
N GLY A 335 7.34 -9.27 4.29
CA GLY A 335 7.20 -10.10 3.10
C GLY A 335 5.81 -10.72 2.94
N LEU A 336 4.81 -10.26 3.69
CA LEU A 336 3.43 -10.74 3.55
C LEU A 336 2.72 -9.96 2.44
N ILE A 337 1.86 -10.68 1.71
CA ILE A 337 1.08 -10.09 0.62
C ILE A 337 0.12 -9.00 1.14
N TYR A 338 -0.05 -7.93 0.37
CA TYR A 338 -1.09 -6.94 0.62
C TYR A 338 -2.48 -7.58 0.61
N SER A 339 -3.25 -7.41 1.67
CA SER A 339 -4.55 -8.08 1.87
C SER A 339 -5.58 -7.80 0.76
N LYS A 340 -5.44 -6.67 0.05
CA LYS A 340 -6.29 -6.31 -1.09
C LYS A 340 -5.64 -6.61 -2.44
N ALA A 341 -4.43 -7.18 -2.50
CA ALA A 341 -3.81 -7.53 -3.77
C ALA A 341 -4.63 -8.59 -4.49
N ASN A 342 -4.74 -8.46 -5.80
CA ASN A 342 -5.23 -9.55 -6.63
C ASN A 342 -4.20 -10.67 -6.69
N THR A 343 -4.67 -11.88 -6.98
CA THR A 343 -3.85 -13.06 -7.25
C THR A 343 -4.21 -13.65 -8.61
N GLY A 344 -3.34 -14.47 -9.18
CA GLY A 344 -3.59 -15.15 -10.46
C GLY A 344 -2.31 -15.37 -11.24
N SER A 345 -2.38 -16.24 -12.22
CA SER A 345 -1.23 -16.67 -13.05
C SER A 345 -0.54 -15.55 -13.84
N TYR A 346 -1.16 -14.38 -13.91
CA TYR A 346 -0.57 -13.20 -14.56
C TYR A 346 0.41 -12.41 -13.66
N ILE A 347 0.45 -12.69 -12.35
CA ILE A 347 1.39 -12.02 -11.44
C ILE A 347 2.81 -12.53 -11.72
N ASP A 348 3.76 -11.59 -11.92
CA ASP A 348 5.14 -11.94 -12.25
C ASP A 348 6.11 -11.74 -11.10
N PHE A 349 6.04 -10.62 -10.39
CA PHE A 349 6.94 -10.31 -9.30
C PHE A 349 6.24 -9.63 -8.12
N ALA A 350 6.88 -9.72 -6.96
CA ALA A 350 6.50 -9.02 -5.76
C ALA A 350 7.51 -7.92 -5.40
N ALA A 351 7.01 -6.78 -4.89
CA ALA A 351 7.83 -5.66 -4.45
C ALA A 351 7.20 -4.96 -3.24
N PRO A 352 7.93 -4.08 -2.50
CA PRO A 352 7.36 -3.31 -1.40
C PRO A 352 6.19 -2.45 -1.88
N GLY A 353 5.03 -2.58 -1.25
CA GLY A 353 3.84 -1.83 -1.64
C GLY A 353 2.84 -1.63 -0.51
N VAL A 354 3.21 -1.97 0.74
CA VAL A 354 2.38 -1.75 1.93
C VAL A 354 3.11 -0.80 2.88
N ARG A 355 2.41 0.27 3.30
CA ARG A 355 2.96 1.33 4.16
C ARG A 355 4.25 1.97 3.62
N VAL A 356 4.33 2.11 2.31
CA VAL A 356 5.45 2.81 1.66
C VAL A 356 5.29 4.30 1.91
N TYR A 357 6.25 4.90 2.62
CA TYR A 357 6.28 6.35 2.81
C TYR A 357 6.74 7.03 1.53
N THR A 358 5.97 8.00 1.06
CA THR A 358 6.25 8.73 -0.17
C THR A 358 5.59 10.11 -0.16
N ALA A 359 5.91 10.92 -1.16
CA ALA A 359 5.40 12.28 -1.33
C ALA A 359 3.87 12.34 -1.32
N ALA A 360 3.31 13.38 -0.69
CA ALA A 360 1.88 13.70 -0.70
C ALA A 360 1.69 15.18 -1.02
N PRO A 361 0.67 15.58 -1.80
CA PRO A 361 0.42 16.98 -2.13
C PRO A 361 0.39 17.87 -0.89
N GLY A 362 0.85 19.12 -1.05
CA GLY A 362 0.99 20.06 0.06
C GLY A 362 2.37 20.07 0.71
N GLY A 363 3.34 19.34 0.16
CA GLY A 363 4.76 19.41 0.56
C GLY A 363 5.21 18.40 1.60
N GLY A 364 4.27 17.59 2.12
CA GLY A 364 4.55 16.53 3.09
C GLY A 364 4.66 15.14 2.47
N GLY A 365 4.74 14.11 3.34
CA GLY A 365 4.70 12.71 2.94
C GLY A 365 3.70 11.93 3.75
N ARG A 366 3.29 10.78 3.24
CA ARG A 366 2.40 9.85 3.94
C ARG A 366 2.69 8.40 3.57
N LEU A 367 2.21 7.48 4.40
CA LEU A 367 2.24 6.06 4.12
C LEU A 367 1.15 5.70 3.10
N GLN A 368 1.53 4.95 2.08
CA GLN A 368 0.65 4.49 1.00
C GLN A 368 0.69 2.97 0.90
N SER A 369 -0.44 2.35 0.53
CA SER A 369 -0.52 0.90 0.33
C SER A 369 -1.28 0.56 -0.94
N GLY A 370 -0.74 -0.37 -1.72
CA GLY A 370 -1.33 -0.85 -2.97
C GLY A 370 -0.26 -1.35 -3.95
N THR A 371 -0.69 -2.18 -4.89
CA THR A 371 0.17 -2.67 -5.98
C THR A 371 0.69 -1.53 -6.87
N SER A 372 0.00 -0.39 -6.89
CA SER A 372 0.44 0.85 -7.56
C SER A 372 1.72 1.45 -6.98
N PHE A 373 2.02 1.15 -5.71
CA PHE A 373 3.25 1.60 -5.05
C PHE A 373 4.35 0.53 -5.10
N ALA A 374 4.03 -0.69 -5.53
CA ALA A 374 4.99 -1.77 -5.74
C ALA A 374 5.56 -1.76 -7.16
N SER A 375 4.74 -1.54 -8.18
CA SER A 375 5.17 -1.55 -9.59
C SER A 375 6.34 -0.58 -9.90
N PRO A 376 6.42 0.63 -9.31
CA PRO A 376 7.54 1.54 -9.58
C PRO A 376 8.91 1.01 -9.13
N PHE A 377 8.97 0.09 -8.15
CA PHE A 377 10.24 -0.54 -7.76
C PHE A 377 10.79 -1.42 -8.88
N ILE A 378 9.96 -2.25 -9.49
CA ILE A 378 10.34 -3.11 -10.61
C ILE A 378 10.64 -2.26 -11.85
N ALA A 379 9.84 -1.23 -12.12
CA ALA A 379 10.05 -0.32 -13.23
C ALA A 379 11.41 0.39 -13.14
N ALA A 380 11.80 0.89 -11.96
CA ALA A 380 13.09 1.52 -11.74
C ALA A 380 14.26 0.54 -11.95
N MET A 381 14.14 -0.69 -11.46
CA MET A 381 15.16 -1.72 -11.65
C MET A 381 15.36 -2.05 -13.15
N MET A 382 14.26 -2.32 -13.86
CA MET A 382 14.32 -2.66 -15.29
C MET A 382 14.83 -1.49 -16.13
N ALA A 383 14.42 -0.25 -15.83
CA ALA A 383 14.89 0.93 -16.52
C ALA A 383 16.42 1.12 -16.39
N LEU A 384 16.94 0.90 -15.17
CA LEU A 384 18.37 0.98 -14.91
C LEU A 384 19.14 -0.14 -15.65
N ASP A 385 18.58 -1.35 -15.71
CA ASP A 385 19.18 -2.46 -16.44
C ASP A 385 19.25 -2.21 -17.95
N ILE A 386 18.19 -1.70 -18.54
CA ILE A 386 18.15 -1.34 -19.96
C ILE A 386 19.21 -0.29 -20.25
N LYS A 387 19.26 0.77 -19.44
CA LYS A 387 20.26 1.85 -19.59
C LYS A 387 21.70 1.33 -19.50
N ASN A 388 21.93 0.33 -18.65
CA ASN A 388 23.24 -0.29 -18.46
C ASN A 388 23.54 -1.43 -19.44
N GLY A 389 22.73 -1.60 -20.50
CA GLY A 389 22.94 -2.62 -21.54
C GLY A 389 22.76 -4.07 -21.08
N LYS A 390 22.11 -4.30 -19.93
CA LYS A 390 21.98 -5.65 -19.34
C LYS A 390 20.85 -6.49 -19.92
N GLY A 391 20.00 -5.90 -20.75
CA GLY A 391 18.90 -6.60 -21.42
C GLY A 391 18.16 -5.67 -22.38
N ASN A 392 17.79 -6.23 -23.53
CA ASN A 392 17.04 -5.54 -24.58
C ASN A 392 15.72 -6.20 -24.91
N SER A 393 15.33 -7.22 -24.14
CA SER A 393 14.07 -7.94 -24.29
C SER A 393 13.43 -8.21 -22.93
N LEU A 394 12.11 -8.38 -22.92
CA LEU A 394 11.37 -8.73 -21.71
C LEU A 394 11.95 -10.00 -21.05
N ILE A 395 12.18 -11.04 -21.84
CA ILE A 395 12.70 -12.33 -21.35
C ILE A 395 14.07 -12.17 -20.67
N SER A 396 14.98 -11.36 -21.26
CA SER A 396 16.32 -11.16 -20.67
C SER A 396 16.23 -10.39 -19.35
N LEU A 397 15.35 -9.38 -19.25
CA LEU A 397 15.16 -8.58 -18.05
C LEU A 397 14.45 -9.38 -16.93
N GLU A 398 13.45 -10.17 -17.27
CA GLU A 398 12.79 -11.07 -16.32
C GLU A 398 13.77 -12.10 -15.74
N LYS A 399 14.58 -12.74 -16.58
CA LYS A 399 15.64 -13.66 -16.14
C LYS A 399 16.65 -12.97 -15.21
N LEU A 400 16.96 -11.70 -15.47
CA LEU A 400 17.85 -10.93 -14.62
C LEU A 400 17.23 -10.63 -13.25
N LEU A 401 15.93 -10.33 -13.21
CA LEU A 401 15.20 -10.16 -11.96
C LEU A 401 15.09 -11.48 -11.20
N GLN A 402 14.77 -12.59 -11.87
CA GLN A 402 14.65 -13.93 -11.27
C GLN A 402 15.93 -14.39 -10.55
N LYS A 403 17.11 -14.01 -11.03
CA LYS A 403 18.39 -14.28 -10.36
C LYS A 403 18.54 -13.59 -9.00
N ASN A 404 17.68 -12.62 -8.69
CA ASN A 404 17.77 -11.77 -7.51
C ASN A 404 16.47 -11.77 -6.68
N ILE A 405 15.72 -12.85 -6.73
CA ILE A 405 14.50 -13.00 -5.95
C ILE A 405 14.77 -13.65 -4.59
N LYS A 406 13.86 -13.38 -3.66
CA LYS A 406 13.53 -14.26 -2.54
C LYS A 406 12.24 -14.94 -2.92
N ASP A 407 12.30 -16.23 -3.16
CA ASP A 407 11.11 -17.04 -3.42
C ASP A 407 10.21 -17.05 -2.18
N LEU A 408 8.93 -16.77 -2.39
CA LEU A 408 7.91 -16.67 -1.35
C LEU A 408 6.71 -17.53 -1.77
N GLY A 409 6.06 -18.16 -0.80
CA GLY A 409 4.90 -19.00 -1.07
C GLY A 409 5.28 -20.41 -1.51
N THR A 410 4.62 -20.94 -2.53
CA THR A 410 4.93 -22.23 -3.12
C THR A 410 6.24 -22.14 -3.91
N PRO A 411 7.16 -23.11 -3.79
CA PRO A 411 8.42 -23.08 -4.53
C PRO A 411 8.24 -22.86 -6.03
N GLY A 412 9.00 -21.95 -6.60
CA GLY A 412 8.90 -21.54 -7.99
C GLY A 412 7.86 -20.43 -8.21
N ARG A 413 7.35 -20.33 -9.43
CA ARG A 413 6.33 -19.31 -9.76
C ARG A 413 4.96 -19.71 -9.26
N ASP A 414 4.31 -18.83 -8.50
CA ASP A 414 2.96 -19.03 -7.99
C ASP A 414 2.01 -17.85 -8.31
N ASP A 415 0.71 -18.04 -8.07
CA ASP A 415 -0.34 -17.06 -8.37
C ASP A 415 -0.42 -15.89 -7.38
N ILE A 416 0.36 -15.89 -6.29
CA ILE A 416 0.33 -14.89 -5.23
C ILE A 416 1.51 -13.92 -5.37
N PHE A 417 2.71 -14.47 -5.50
CA PHE A 417 3.98 -13.73 -5.49
C PHE A 417 4.67 -13.70 -6.87
N GLY A 418 4.12 -14.40 -7.87
CA GLY A 418 4.77 -14.64 -9.15
C GLY A 418 6.06 -15.44 -8.95
N TRP A 419 7.18 -14.98 -9.50
CA TRP A 419 8.49 -15.55 -9.26
C TRP A 419 9.03 -15.25 -7.86
N GLY A 420 8.47 -14.26 -7.15
CA GLY A 420 8.87 -13.91 -5.80
C GLY A 420 9.29 -12.44 -5.64
N PHE A 421 9.87 -12.12 -4.50
CA PHE A 421 10.27 -10.79 -4.08
C PHE A 421 11.64 -10.40 -4.63
N VAL A 422 11.70 -9.41 -5.51
CA VAL A 422 12.95 -8.94 -6.13
C VAL A 422 13.78 -8.12 -5.14
N ARG A 423 15.02 -8.55 -4.91
CA ARG A 423 15.96 -7.92 -3.95
C ARG A 423 17.37 -7.88 -4.53
N ARG A 424 17.83 -6.74 -4.96
CA ARG A 424 19.21 -6.58 -5.43
C ARG A 424 19.72 -5.16 -5.22
N LYS A 425 21.05 -5.01 -5.12
CA LYS A 425 21.68 -3.68 -5.04
C LYS A 425 21.51 -2.91 -6.35
N PRO A 426 21.32 -1.57 -6.29
CA PRO A 426 21.29 -0.75 -7.50
C PRO A 426 22.67 -0.74 -8.15
N GLN A 427 22.69 -0.65 -9.47
CA GLN A 427 23.92 -0.53 -10.24
C GLN A 427 23.90 0.82 -10.95
N CYS A 428 23.93 1.87 -10.12
CA CYS A 428 24.01 3.24 -10.60
C CYS A 428 25.35 3.51 -11.29
#